data_f03f22d93d0c7e72875f09b6745eb173
#
_entry.id   f03f22d93d0c7e72875f09b6745eb173
#
_cell.length_a   1.000
_cell.length_b   1.000
_cell.length_c   1.000
_cell.angle_alpha   90.00
_cell.angle_beta   90.00
_cell.angle_gamma   90.00
#
_symmetry.space_group_name_H-M   'P 1'
#
loop_
_entity.id
_entity.type
_entity.pdbx_description
1 polymer ?
#
loop_
_entity_poly.entity_id
_entity_poly.type
_entity_poly.pdbx_seq_one_letter_code
_entity_poly.pdbx_strand_id
1 'polypeptide(L)'
;MASPCPPLTLDLLLQSADPGGRCSNPTAILEVAALFGLRQASATDIVDGLALASSRVDAPLASAATFTAVQAVAPAAILVHRPHGKVTGLLATLPLDAEALARLRAGALDTRNPAPDELLKPHQPAAASYTWIVAASSRTSAKALVQGMAAIHSLLTWQLVACARAVTADGARVLTSFGFQPAAGPVGYMELPPLDAPLQGFRL
;
A
#
# COMPACT_ATOMS: atom_id res chain seq x y z
N MET A 1 18.36 10.78 31.07
CA MET A 1 17.93 11.83 30.14
C MET A 1 18.14 11.25 28.74
N ALA A 2 17.07 10.90 28.04
CA ALA A 2 17.16 10.41 26.66
C ALA A 2 17.37 11.62 25.74
N SER A 3 18.42 11.58 24.90
CA SER A 3 18.63 12.60 23.86
C SER A 3 17.42 12.64 22.93
N PRO A 4 16.91 13.81 22.56
CA PRO A 4 15.84 13.90 21.57
C PRO A 4 16.34 13.31 20.24
N CYS A 5 15.56 12.41 19.69
CA CYS A 5 15.81 11.87 18.36
C CYS A 5 15.83 13.04 17.35
N PRO A 6 16.83 13.16 16.48
CA PRO A 6 16.85 14.23 15.49
C PRO A 6 15.61 14.16 14.61
N PRO A 7 15.06 15.30 14.16
CA PRO A 7 13.92 15.29 13.25
C PRO A 7 14.31 14.54 11.98
N LEU A 8 13.46 13.58 11.59
CA LEU A 8 13.59 12.83 10.33
C LEU A 8 13.60 13.83 9.18
N THR A 9 14.72 13.94 8.51
CA THR A 9 14.83 14.72 7.28
C THR A 9 14.64 13.79 6.09
N LEU A 10 14.08 14.30 5.00
CA LEU A 10 13.90 13.58 3.74
C LEU A 10 15.22 12.89 3.29
N ASP A 11 16.36 13.55 3.53
CA ASP A 11 17.69 13.02 3.21
C ASP A 11 18.04 11.76 4.01
N LEU A 12 17.63 11.67 5.27
CA LEU A 12 17.81 10.47 6.10
C LEU A 12 16.94 9.32 5.62
N LEU A 13 15.71 9.60 5.18
CA LEU A 13 14.81 8.60 4.60
C LEU A 13 15.34 8.09 3.25
N LEU A 14 15.89 8.98 2.42
CA LEU A 14 16.49 8.61 1.13
C LEU A 14 17.81 7.83 1.30
N GLN A 15 18.57 8.08 2.37
CA GLN A 15 19.79 7.31 2.69
C GLN A 15 19.49 5.92 3.26
N SER A 16 18.34 5.72 3.88
CA SER A 16 17.89 4.41 4.37
C SER A 16 17.20 3.57 3.29
N ALA A 17 16.86 4.17 2.15
CA ALA A 17 16.37 3.44 0.99
C ALA A 17 17.50 2.58 0.43
N ASP A 18 17.29 1.28 0.32
CA ASP A 18 18.20 0.37 -0.37
C ASP A 18 18.50 0.93 -1.76
N PRO A 19 19.77 1.23 -2.12
CA PRO A 19 20.12 1.77 -3.43
C PRO A 19 19.71 0.85 -4.60
N GLY A 20 19.32 -0.40 -4.31
CA GLY A 20 18.72 -1.33 -5.26
C GLY A 20 17.19 -1.20 -5.37
N GLY A 21 16.49 -0.43 -4.50
CA GLY A 21 15.04 -0.18 -4.55
C GLY A 21 14.14 -1.41 -4.44
N ARG A 22 14.72 -2.58 -4.16
CA ARG A 22 14.03 -3.87 -4.26
C ARG A 22 13.58 -4.46 -2.92
N CYS A 23 13.98 -3.86 -1.81
CA CYS A 23 13.51 -4.25 -0.49
C CYS A 23 12.65 -3.13 0.07
N SER A 24 11.37 -3.40 0.23
CA SER A 24 10.52 -2.54 1.03
C SER A 24 11.00 -2.59 2.49
N ASN A 25 11.74 -1.57 2.92
CA ASN A 25 12.08 -1.41 4.34
C ASN A 25 10.78 -1.04 5.08
N PRO A 26 10.17 -1.95 5.86
CA PRO A 26 8.90 -1.69 6.51
C PRO A 26 8.98 -0.50 7.48
N THR A 27 10.13 -0.29 8.12
CA THR A 27 10.33 0.86 9.03
C THR A 27 10.25 2.17 8.26
N ALA A 28 10.94 2.31 7.13
CA ALA A 28 10.89 3.51 6.30
C ALA A 28 9.47 3.76 5.77
N ILE A 29 8.74 2.71 5.38
CA ILE A 29 7.34 2.84 4.96
C ILE A 29 6.48 3.38 6.08
N LEU A 30 6.63 2.88 7.32
CA LEU A 30 5.86 3.33 8.47
C LEU A 30 6.20 4.77 8.86
N GLU A 31 7.45 5.18 8.73
CA GLU A 31 7.89 6.56 8.97
C GLU A 31 7.27 7.54 7.97
N VAL A 32 7.32 7.22 6.67
CA VAL A 32 6.65 8.03 5.63
C VAL A 32 5.14 8.05 5.84
N ALA A 33 4.52 6.90 6.15
CA ALA A 33 3.09 6.81 6.42
C ALA A 33 2.66 7.70 7.60
N ALA A 34 3.47 7.77 8.66
CA ALA A 34 3.20 8.57 9.85
C ALA A 34 3.09 10.07 9.55
N LEU A 35 3.80 10.60 8.55
CA LEU A 35 3.71 12.00 8.11
C LEU A 35 2.30 12.35 7.61
N PHE A 36 1.53 11.36 7.19
CA PHE A 36 0.13 11.50 6.73
C PHE A 36 -0.88 11.02 7.77
N GLY A 37 -0.45 10.79 9.03
CA GLY A 37 -1.32 10.29 10.09
C GLY A 37 -1.73 8.82 9.90
N LEU A 38 -1.01 8.07 9.06
CA LEU A 38 -1.20 6.64 8.89
C LEU A 38 -0.29 5.87 9.85
N ARG A 39 -0.75 4.73 10.30
CA ARG A 39 0.02 3.84 11.15
C ARG A 39 -0.27 2.38 10.83
N GLN A 40 0.62 1.50 11.23
CA GLN A 40 0.39 0.07 11.15
C GLN A 40 -0.90 -0.31 11.90
N ALA A 41 -1.72 -1.15 11.28
CA ALA A 41 -2.96 -1.60 11.88
C ALA A 41 -2.69 -2.62 13.00
N SER A 42 -3.37 -2.49 14.14
CA SER A 42 -3.52 -3.57 15.11
C SER A 42 -4.58 -4.58 14.63
N ALA A 43 -4.68 -5.73 15.29
CA ALA A 43 -5.74 -6.70 14.97
C ALA A 43 -7.16 -6.10 15.07
N THR A 44 -7.40 -5.25 16.08
CA THR A 44 -8.68 -4.53 16.21
C THR A 44 -8.87 -3.52 15.07
N ASP A 45 -7.82 -2.79 14.71
CA ASP A 45 -7.88 -1.84 13.60
C ASP A 45 -8.19 -2.54 12.26
N ILE A 46 -7.71 -3.78 12.05
CA ILE A 46 -8.04 -4.58 10.87
C ILE A 46 -9.54 -4.87 10.82
N VAL A 47 -10.13 -5.31 11.94
CA VAL A 47 -11.57 -5.59 12.02
C VAL A 47 -12.39 -4.33 11.72
N ASP A 48 -12.08 -3.21 12.39
CA ASP A 48 -12.75 -1.93 12.18
C ASP A 48 -12.58 -1.42 10.74
N GLY A 49 -11.37 -1.56 10.18
CA GLY A 49 -11.04 -1.18 8.81
C GLY A 49 -11.80 -2.01 7.77
N LEU A 50 -11.94 -3.30 7.99
CA LEU A 50 -12.72 -4.19 7.12
C LEU A 50 -14.22 -3.88 7.20
N ALA A 51 -14.76 -3.59 8.38
CA ALA A 51 -16.14 -3.13 8.53
C ALA A 51 -16.38 -1.82 7.76
N LEU A 52 -15.43 -0.86 7.83
CA LEU A 52 -15.47 0.35 7.04
C LEU A 52 -15.44 0.03 5.52
N ALA A 53 -14.51 -0.82 5.07
CA ALA A 53 -14.38 -1.16 3.66
C ALA A 53 -15.64 -1.86 3.12
N SER A 54 -16.20 -2.82 3.85
CA SER A 54 -17.45 -3.51 3.50
C SER A 54 -18.64 -2.56 3.35
N SER A 55 -18.66 -1.43 4.07
CA SER A 55 -19.70 -0.43 3.92
C SER A 55 -19.55 0.45 2.66
N ARG A 56 -18.44 0.31 1.92
CA ARG A 56 -18.09 1.17 0.76
C ARG A 56 -17.92 0.40 -0.53
N VAL A 57 -17.60 -0.87 -0.44
CA VAL A 57 -17.31 -1.72 -1.60
C VAL A 57 -18.30 -2.86 -1.60
N ASP A 58 -19.11 -2.93 -2.65
CA ASP A 58 -20.06 -4.03 -2.86
C ASP A 58 -19.34 -5.23 -3.53
N ALA A 59 -18.32 -5.74 -2.82
CA ALA A 59 -17.57 -6.91 -3.24
C ALA A 59 -17.09 -7.69 -2.00
N PRO A 60 -16.99 -9.02 -2.09
CA PRO A 60 -16.47 -9.80 -0.97
C PRO A 60 -15.02 -9.42 -0.70
N LEU A 61 -14.73 -9.11 0.56
CA LEU A 61 -13.39 -8.81 1.06
C LEU A 61 -12.74 -10.06 1.66
N ALA A 62 -11.42 -10.06 1.74
CA ALA A 62 -10.68 -11.07 2.48
C ALA A 62 -11.01 -11.01 3.99
N SER A 63 -10.79 -12.11 4.69
CA SER A 63 -11.06 -12.20 6.12
C SER A 63 -10.03 -11.42 6.96
N ALA A 64 -10.39 -11.03 8.18
CA ALA A 64 -9.45 -10.43 9.12
C ALA A 64 -8.24 -11.35 9.41
N ALA A 65 -8.44 -12.66 9.39
CA ALA A 65 -7.36 -13.63 9.55
C ALA A 65 -6.37 -13.57 8.38
N THR A 66 -6.87 -13.44 7.14
CA THR A 66 -6.03 -13.26 5.94
C THR A 66 -5.21 -11.96 6.03
N PHE A 67 -5.84 -10.84 6.44
CA PHE A 67 -5.13 -9.58 6.65
C PHE A 67 -4.03 -9.70 7.70
N THR A 68 -4.32 -10.36 8.82
CA THR A 68 -3.33 -10.60 9.89
C THR A 68 -2.17 -11.46 9.40
N ALA A 69 -2.45 -12.50 8.61
CA ALA A 69 -1.41 -13.36 8.04
C ALA A 69 -0.51 -12.60 7.05
N VAL A 70 -1.10 -11.75 6.20
CA VAL A 70 -0.33 -10.88 5.28
C VAL A 70 0.53 -9.90 6.06
N GLN A 71 -0.02 -9.26 7.10
CA GLN A 71 0.73 -8.29 7.90
C GLN A 71 1.87 -8.94 8.71
N ALA A 72 1.77 -10.22 9.07
CA ALA A 72 2.84 -10.95 9.75
C ALA A 72 4.10 -11.10 8.88
N VAL A 73 3.94 -11.24 7.56
CA VAL A 73 5.05 -11.35 6.60
C VAL A 73 5.43 -10.02 5.96
N ALA A 74 4.52 -9.06 5.93
CA ALA A 74 4.72 -7.71 5.39
C ALA A 74 4.17 -6.65 6.38
N PRO A 75 4.93 -6.28 7.42
CA PRO A 75 4.44 -5.47 8.54
C PRO A 75 3.83 -4.11 8.14
N ALA A 76 4.30 -3.50 7.06
CA ALA A 76 3.78 -2.24 6.55
C ALA A 76 2.65 -2.39 5.50
N ALA A 77 2.16 -3.63 5.26
CA ALA A 77 1.14 -3.90 4.26
C ALA A 77 -0.23 -3.32 4.62
N ILE A 78 -0.56 -3.20 5.90
CA ILE A 78 -1.87 -2.75 6.37
C ILE A 78 -1.70 -1.49 7.22
N LEU A 79 -2.18 -0.38 6.69
CA LEU A 79 -2.11 0.93 7.33
C LEU A 79 -3.52 1.47 7.60
N VAL A 80 -3.69 2.16 8.71
CA VAL A 80 -4.96 2.81 9.07
C VAL A 80 -4.76 4.30 9.36
N HIS A 81 -5.73 5.10 8.96
CA HIS A 81 -5.91 6.47 9.43
C HIS A 81 -6.89 6.44 10.60
N ARG A 82 -6.42 6.86 11.80
CA ARG A 82 -7.18 6.74 13.04
C ARG A 82 -7.11 8.02 13.88
N PRO A 83 -7.66 9.15 13.41
CA PRO A 83 -7.77 10.35 14.22
C PRO A 83 -8.68 10.09 15.42
N HIS A 84 -8.29 10.62 16.58
CA HIS A 84 -9.08 10.51 17.83
C HIS A 84 -9.49 9.07 18.23
N GLY A 85 -8.64 8.09 17.90
CA GLY A 85 -8.85 6.71 18.31
C GLY A 85 -9.85 5.89 17.48
N LYS A 86 -10.47 6.45 16.44
CA LYS A 86 -11.44 5.76 15.58
C LYS A 86 -10.82 5.51 14.18
N VAL A 87 -10.91 4.29 13.67
CA VAL A 87 -10.51 3.97 12.30
C VAL A 87 -11.44 4.67 11.32
N THR A 88 -10.89 5.54 10.50
CA THR A 88 -11.61 6.33 9.50
C THR A 88 -11.07 6.13 8.10
N GLY A 89 -9.98 5.36 7.97
CA GLY A 89 -9.38 4.98 6.70
C GLY A 89 -8.58 3.69 6.82
N LEU A 90 -8.62 2.89 5.76
CA LEU A 90 -7.85 1.65 5.60
C LEU A 90 -7.12 1.70 4.26
N LEU A 91 -5.82 1.49 4.28
CA LEU A 91 -4.96 1.23 3.12
C LEU A 91 -4.32 -0.14 3.29
N ALA A 92 -4.55 -1.02 2.34
CA ALA A 92 -3.87 -2.31 2.32
C ALA A 92 -3.16 -2.49 0.98
N THR A 93 -1.92 -2.97 1.04
CA THR A 93 -1.07 -3.25 -0.12
C THR A 93 -0.50 -4.66 0.00
N LEU A 94 -0.31 -5.34 -1.13
CA LEU A 94 0.36 -6.62 -1.19
C LEU A 94 1.68 -6.44 -1.94
N PRO A 95 2.83 -6.69 -1.30
CA PRO A 95 4.08 -6.80 -2.03
C PRO A 95 4.06 -8.10 -2.85
N LEU A 96 4.41 -8.02 -4.12
CA LEU A 96 4.40 -9.15 -5.04
C LEU A 96 5.81 -9.37 -5.58
N ASP A 97 6.29 -10.60 -5.58
CA ASP A 97 7.45 -10.98 -6.38
C ASP A 97 7.09 -11.06 -7.88
N ALA A 98 8.07 -11.36 -8.72
CA ALA A 98 7.85 -11.41 -10.17
C ALA A 98 6.86 -12.51 -10.60
N GLU A 99 6.84 -13.65 -9.88
CA GLU A 99 5.92 -14.76 -10.16
C GLU A 99 4.49 -14.40 -9.74
N ALA A 100 4.32 -13.84 -8.54
CA ALA A 100 3.02 -13.37 -8.06
C ALA A 100 2.44 -12.27 -8.97
N LEU A 101 3.27 -11.33 -9.45
CA LEU A 101 2.86 -10.32 -10.42
C LEU A 101 2.40 -10.96 -11.75
N ALA A 102 3.13 -11.94 -12.25
CA ALA A 102 2.75 -12.66 -13.47
C ALA A 102 1.41 -13.39 -13.30
N ARG A 103 1.19 -14.04 -12.16
CA ARG A 103 -0.09 -14.70 -11.82
C ARG A 103 -1.23 -13.69 -11.67
N LEU A 104 -0.98 -12.52 -11.08
CA LEU A 104 -1.97 -11.45 -10.98
C LEU A 104 -2.41 -10.97 -12.38
N ARG A 105 -1.45 -10.72 -13.27
CA ARG A 105 -1.71 -10.34 -14.67
C ARG A 105 -2.48 -11.40 -15.44
N ALA A 106 -2.20 -12.68 -15.17
CA ALA A 106 -2.93 -13.81 -15.75
C ALA A 106 -4.32 -14.03 -15.12
N GLY A 107 -4.68 -13.28 -14.05
CA GLY A 107 -5.92 -13.51 -13.29
C GLY A 107 -5.90 -14.80 -12.46
N ALA A 108 -4.73 -15.39 -12.25
CA ALA A 108 -4.52 -16.65 -11.55
C ALA A 108 -4.15 -16.48 -10.07
N LEU A 109 -3.91 -15.25 -9.60
CA LEU A 109 -3.69 -14.96 -8.19
C LEU A 109 -5.02 -14.71 -7.49
N ASP A 110 -5.34 -15.50 -6.44
CA ASP A 110 -6.51 -15.24 -5.61
C ASP A 110 -6.27 -14.04 -4.68
N THR A 111 -6.65 -12.85 -5.14
CA THR A 111 -6.53 -11.63 -4.32
C THR A 111 -7.57 -11.53 -3.20
N ARG A 112 -8.52 -12.45 -3.08
CA ARG A 112 -9.50 -12.49 -1.99
C ARG A 112 -8.97 -13.24 -0.78
N ASN A 113 -8.15 -14.26 -1.03
CA ASN A 113 -7.53 -15.05 0.03
C ASN A 113 -6.07 -15.39 -0.34
N PRO A 114 -5.21 -14.36 -0.50
CA PRO A 114 -3.83 -14.62 -0.89
C PRO A 114 -3.10 -15.36 0.23
N ALA A 115 -2.44 -16.45 -0.12
CA ALA A 115 -1.50 -17.11 0.78
C ALA A 115 -0.22 -16.25 0.84
N PRO A 116 0.31 -15.91 2.04
CA PRO A 116 1.47 -15.04 2.18
C PRO A 116 2.71 -15.49 1.40
N ASP A 117 2.95 -16.80 1.35
CA ASP A 117 4.05 -17.43 0.61
C ASP A 117 3.87 -17.40 -0.92
N GLU A 118 2.66 -17.15 -1.40
CA GLU A 118 2.35 -16.94 -2.81
C GLU A 118 2.56 -15.49 -3.28
N LEU A 119 2.70 -14.55 -2.34
CA LEU A 119 2.84 -13.13 -2.63
C LEU A 119 4.30 -12.72 -2.78
N LEU A 120 5.12 -13.12 -1.83
CA LEU A 120 6.52 -12.76 -1.73
C LEU A 120 7.27 -13.89 -1.06
N LYS A 121 8.12 -14.59 -1.82
CA LYS A 121 8.94 -15.67 -1.30
C LYS A 121 10.07 -15.11 -0.41
N PRO A 122 10.50 -15.83 0.62
CA PRO A 122 11.66 -15.45 1.43
C PRO A 122 12.86 -15.11 0.55
N HIS A 123 13.53 -14.01 0.84
CA HIS A 123 14.73 -13.54 0.14
C HIS A 123 14.55 -13.14 -1.33
N GLN A 124 13.33 -13.08 -1.83
CA GLN A 124 13.07 -12.51 -3.15
C GLN A 124 12.71 -11.02 -3.05
N PRO A 125 13.23 -10.18 -3.96
CA PRO A 125 12.82 -8.79 -4.00
C PRO A 125 11.38 -8.66 -4.49
N ALA A 126 10.65 -7.69 -3.97
CA ALA A 126 9.36 -7.31 -4.54
C ALA A 126 9.56 -6.78 -5.96
N ALA A 127 8.69 -7.18 -6.88
CA ALA A 127 8.62 -6.68 -8.24
C ALA A 127 7.47 -5.66 -8.41
N ALA A 128 6.45 -5.77 -7.57
CA ALA A 128 5.29 -4.88 -7.61
C ALA A 128 4.71 -4.63 -6.20
N SER A 129 3.96 -3.54 -6.10
CA SER A 129 3.08 -3.24 -4.97
C SER A 129 1.64 -3.18 -5.47
N TYR A 130 0.82 -4.14 -5.07
CA TYR A 130 -0.60 -4.18 -5.44
C TYR A 130 -1.43 -3.47 -4.37
N THR A 131 -2.12 -2.40 -4.74
CA THR A 131 -3.09 -1.73 -3.88
C THR A 131 -4.33 -2.62 -3.75
N TRP A 132 -4.44 -3.25 -2.60
CA TRP A 132 -5.47 -4.25 -2.32
C TRP A 132 -6.79 -3.62 -1.91
N ILE A 133 -6.73 -2.67 -0.97
CA ILE A 133 -7.90 -1.92 -0.50
C ILE A 133 -7.50 -0.47 -0.19
N VAL A 134 -8.36 0.45 -0.62
CA VAL A 134 -8.38 1.84 -0.12
C VAL A 134 -9.82 2.16 0.24
N ALA A 135 -10.10 2.37 1.51
CA ALA A 135 -11.42 2.74 2.01
C ALA A 135 -11.33 3.87 3.03
N ALA A 136 -12.23 4.85 2.93
CA ALA A 136 -12.26 5.99 3.83
C ALA A 136 -13.69 6.41 4.16
N SER A 137 -13.93 6.83 5.41
CA SER A 137 -15.23 7.36 5.84
C SER A 137 -15.39 8.86 5.61
N SER A 138 -14.30 9.58 5.33
CA SER A 138 -14.30 11.03 5.13
C SER A 138 -13.32 11.45 4.03
N ARG A 139 -13.54 12.66 3.49
CA ARG A 139 -12.63 13.26 2.50
C ARG A 139 -11.22 13.46 3.06
N THR A 140 -11.12 13.86 4.34
CA THR A 140 -9.82 14.03 5.02
C THR A 140 -9.06 12.71 5.08
N SER A 141 -9.73 11.62 5.49
CA SER A 141 -9.11 10.31 5.53
C SER A 141 -8.74 9.80 4.14
N ALA A 142 -9.60 10.00 3.14
CA ALA A 142 -9.29 9.64 1.77
C ALA A 142 -8.04 10.37 1.26
N LYS A 143 -7.94 11.69 1.53
CA LYS A 143 -6.76 12.50 1.19
C LYS A 143 -5.50 11.94 1.87
N ALA A 144 -5.57 11.65 3.17
CA ALA A 144 -4.44 11.10 3.93
C ALA A 144 -3.95 9.76 3.35
N LEU A 145 -4.87 8.83 3.04
CA LEU A 145 -4.53 7.53 2.44
C LEU A 145 -3.88 7.69 1.07
N VAL A 146 -4.46 8.52 0.21
CA VAL A 146 -3.98 8.71 -1.17
C VAL A 146 -2.62 9.41 -1.18
N GLN A 147 -2.44 10.47 -0.36
CA GLN A 147 -1.17 11.16 -0.25
C GLN A 147 -0.08 10.28 0.37
N GLY A 148 -0.41 9.52 1.43
CA GLY A 148 0.51 8.58 2.05
C GLY A 148 0.95 7.48 1.07
N MET A 149 0.01 6.89 0.33
CA MET A 149 0.30 5.90 -0.70
C MET A 149 1.20 6.47 -1.81
N ALA A 150 0.89 7.65 -2.31
CA ALA A 150 1.69 8.31 -3.34
C ALA A 150 3.11 8.64 -2.84
N ALA A 151 3.25 9.11 -1.60
CA ALA A 151 4.55 9.38 -0.99
C ALA A 151 5.37 8.10 -0.81
N ILE A 152 4.78 7.03 -0.27
CA ILE A 152 5.45 5.73 -0.14
C ILE A 152 5.93 5.24 -1.51
N HIS A 153 5.07 5.28 -2.53
CA HIS A 153 5.45 4.84 -3.87
C HIS A 153 6.59 5.71 -4.43
N SER A 154 6.44 7.02 -4.42
CA SER A 154 7.39 7.94 -5.04
C SER A 154 8.75 7.99 -4.36
N LEU A 155 8.83 7.75 -3.05
CA LEU A 155 10.06 7.87 -2.27
C LEU A 155 10.74 6.52 -2.01
N LEU A 156 9.97 5.45 -1.80
CA LEU A 156 10.50 4.20 -1.29
C LEU A 156 10.32 3.02 -2.25
N THR A 157 9.25 3.01 -3.05
CA THR A 157 8.93 1.88 -3.93
C THR A 157 8.80 2.29 -5.41
N TRP A 158 9.43 3.41 -5.77
CA TRP A 158 9.38 3.98 -7.11
C TRP A 158 9.89 3.05 -8.24
N GLN A 159 10.76 2.08 -7.91
CA GLN A 159 11.24 1.06 -8.85
C GLN A 159 10.28 -0.13 -9.03
N LEU A 160 9.22 -0.21 -8.23
CA LEU A 160 8.24 -1.27 -8.33
C LEU A 160 7.13 -0.86 -9.30
N VAL A 161 6.56 -1.86 -9.97
CA VAL A 161 5.26 -1.66 -10.61
C VAL A 161 4.22 -1.41 -9.52
N ALA A 162 3.56 -0.25 -9.54
CA ALA A 162 2.38 -0.07 -8.71
C ALA A 162 1.17 -0.59 -9.50
N CYS A 163 0.39 -1.46 -8.89
CA CYS A 163 -0.79 -2.00 -9.54
C CYS A 163 -2.01 -1.93 -8.61
N ALA A 164 -3.18 -1.82 -9.21
CA ALA A 164 -4.45 -1.72 -8.51
C ALA A 164 -5.59 -2.29 -9.36
N ARG A 165 -6.72 -2.58 -8.72
CA ARG A 165 -7.95 -2.92 -9.41
C ARG A 165 -9.03 -1.91 -9.07
N ALA A 166 -9.46 -1.14 -10.06
CA ALA A 166 -10.59 -0.24 -9.90
C ALA A 166 -11.90 -1.05 -9.93
N VAL A 167 -12.63 -1.04 -8.82
CA VAL A 167 -13.96 -1.69 -8.72
C VAL A 167 -15.11 -0.69 -8.87
N THR A 168 -14.78 0.61 -8.93
CA THR A 168 -15.74 1.72 -9.13
C THR A 168 -15.23 2.70 -10.16
N ALA A 169 -16.15 3.44 -10.81
CA ALA A 169 -15.78 4.51 -11.75
C ALA A 169 -14.96 5.62 -11.06
N ASP A 170 -15.26 5.93 -9.81
CA ASP A 170 -14.48 6.91 -9.03
C ASP A 170 -13.07 6.42 -8.74
N GLY A 171 -12.92 5.15 -8.38
CA GLY A 171 -11.62 4.51 -8.21
C GLY A 171 -10.80 4.56 -9.49
N ALA A 172 -11.39 4.24 -10.65
CA ALA A 172 -10.72 4.33 -11.93
C ALA A 172 -10.25 5.76 -12.23
N ARG A 173 -11.10 6.78 -12.01
CA ARG A 173 -10.71 8.19 -12.18
C ARG A 173 -9.55 8.61 -11.29
N VAL A 174 -9.56 8.20 -10.03
CA VAL A 174 -8.47 8.47 -9.10
C VAL A 174 -7.18 7.81 -9.59
N LEU A 175 -7.19 6.54 -9.91
CA LEU A 175 -6.00 5.83 -10.41
C LEU A 175 -5.45 6.49 -11.69
N THR A 176 -6.32 6.81 -12.65
CA THR A 176 -5.91 7.52 -13.89
C THR A 176 -5.27 8.88 -13.59
N SER A 177 -5.77 9.63 -12.59
CA SER A 177 -5.20 10.92 -12.21
C SER A 177 -3.78 10.79 -11.61
N PHE A 178 -3.41 9.60 -11.13
CA PHE A 178 -2.05 9.25 -10.69
C PHE A 178 -1.19 8.62 -11.79
N GLY A 179 -1.68 8.57 -13.02
CA GLY A 179 -0.91 8.02 -14.14
C GLY A 179 -1.06 6.51 -14.34
N PHE A 180 -1.91 5.83 -13.56
CA PHE A 180 -2.22 4.43 -13.81
C PHE A 180 -2.90 4.28 -15.17
N GLN A 181 -2.54 3.22 -15.89
CA GLN A 181 -3.08 2.87 -17.19
C GLN A 181 -3.71 1.48 -17.13
N PRO A 182 -4.80 1.23 -17.91
CA PRO A 182 -5.31 -0.12 -18.08
C PRO A 182 -4.21 -1.06 -18.56
N ALA A 183 -4.10 -2.23 -17.95
CA ALA A 183 -3.10 -3.24 -18.27
C ALA A 183 -3.73 -4.62 -18.44
N ALA A 184 -2.98 -5.56 -19.00
CA ALA A 184 -3.42 -6.94 -19.11
C ALA A 184 -3.63 -7.55 -17.71
N GLY A 185 -4.83 -8.09 -17.46
CA GLY A 185 -5.17 -8.62 -16.14
C GLY A 185 -6.68 -8.74 -15.93
N PRO A 186 -7.13 -8.94 -14.69
CA PRO A 186 -8.54 -8.98 -14.33
C PRO A 186 -9.26 -7.68 -14.71
N VAL A 187 -10.60 -7.75 -14.86
CA VAL A 187 -11.42 -6.56 -15.16
C VAL A 187 -11.14 -5.43 -14.17
N GLY A 188 -10.84 -4.24 -14.69
CA GLY A 188 -10.50 -3.04 -13.91
C GLY A 188 -9.05 -2.99 -13.42
N TYR A 189 -8.19 -3.92 -13.85
CA TYR A 189 -6.78 -3.92 -13.49
C TYR A 189 -6.03 -2.78 -14.19
N MET A 190 -5.20 -2.09 -13.43
CA MET A 190 -4.43 -0.93 -13.89
C MET A 190 -3.02 -0.99 -13.30
N GLU A 191 -2.04 -0.51 -14.05
CA GLU A 191 -0.64 -0.42 -13.63
C GLU A 191 -0.11 1.00 -13.80
N LEU A 192 0.78 1.38 -12.87
CA LEU A 192 1.72 2.48 -13.00
C LEU A 192 3.11 1.87 -13.12
N PRO A 193 3.81 2.08 -14.25
CA PRO A 193 5.15 1.54 -14.43
C PRO A 193 6.11 2.10 -13.40
N PRO A 194 7.26 1.44 -13.17
CA PRO A 194 8.32 2.00 -12.34
C PRO A 194 8.72 3.40 -12.82
N LEU A 195 9.05 4.26 -11.88
CA LEU A 195 9.61 5.57 -12.20
C LEU A 195 11.10 5.44 -12.50
N ASP A 196 11.65 6.32 -13.34
CA ASP A 196 13.10 6.34 -13.67
C ASP A 196 13.95 6.82 -12.47
N ALA A 197 13.35 7.60 -11.57
CA ALA A 197 13.98 8.11 -10.36
C ALA A 197 12.92 8.45 -9.30
N PRO A 198 13.28 8.51 -8.00
CA PRO A 198 12.38 9.01 -6.98
C PRO A 198 11.99 10.45 -7.30
N LEU A 199 10.71 10.79 -7.12
CA LEU A 199 10.23 12.15 -7.40
C LEU A 199 10.90 13.15 -6.47
N GLN A 200 11.81 13.96 -7.03
CA GLN A 200 12.40 15.09 -6.32
C GLN A 200 11.36 16.20 -6.21
N GLY A 201 11.17 16.72 -5.00
CA GLY A 201 10.27 17.86 -4.76
C GLY A 201 8.86 17.51 -4.32
N PHE A 202 8.62 16.32 -3.78
CA PHE A 202 7.40 16.02 -3.05
C PHE A 202 7.33 17.01 -1.86
N ARG A 203 6.53 18.08 -2.00
CA ARG A 203 6.28 19.01 -0.88
C ARG A 203 5.24 18.35 0.02
N LEU A 204 5.70 17.97 1.21
CA LEU A 204 4.88 17.49 2.31
C LEU A 204 3.94 18.59 2.82
#